data_2cedf5a416fcf736d638bf0d44d9460b
#
_entry.id   2cedf5a416fcf736d638bf0d44d9460b
#
_cell.length_a   1.000
_cell.length_b   1.000
_cell.length_c   1.000
_cell.angle_alpha   90.00
_cell.angle_beta   90.00
_cell.angle_gamma   90.00
#
_symmetry.space_group_name_H-M   'P 1'
#
loop_
_entity.id
_entity.type
_entity.pdbx_description
1 polymer ?
#
loop_
_entity_poly.entity_id
_entity_poly.type
_entity_poly.pdbx_seq_one_letter_code
_entity_poly.pdbx_strand_id
1 'polypeptide(L)'
;MTTSKIIYTITDEAPALATYSFLPVVEAFAKTADIEIETQDISLAGRILALFPEFLTEAQRQPDALTGLGELANTPEANIIKLPNISASIPQLVAAIKELQAKGYKLPDYSEDPKTAEEKEARSRYDKVKGSAVNPVLREGNSDRRAPASVKQYARKNPHSMGAWSKESKSHVAHMSAGDFYGSEKSVTISEAGQVRIEHVAADGSVTVLKEKTAVKAGEIIDASAMSKKALRDFIAAEIADAKAKDVLLSVHLKATMMKVSDPIMFGHVVTVFFKDVFEKHAATFAELGVDANNGLGDVYAKIAKLPADKKAEIEADIKAVYAKQPALAMVNSDKGITNLHVPSDVIIDASMPAAIRSSGQMWGPDGKLKDTKAIIPDRCYAGVYQETINFCREHGAFDPRTMGSVPNVGLMAQKAEEYGSHDKTFEIKAAGQVRVVDAAGTVLIQHNVEQGDIWRMCQAKDAPIQDWVKLAVNRARLSKTPAVFWLDKNRAHDAQLIVKVERY
;
A
#
# COMPACT_ATOMS: atom_id res chain seq x y z
N MET A 1 -23.11 36.38 -14.63
CA MET A 1 -22.39 35.18 -15.12
C MET A 1 -21.45 34.81 -14.00
N THR A 2 -21.53 33.62 -13.48
CA THR A 2 -20.55 33.12 -12.51
C THR A 2 -19.22 32.96 -13.22
N THR A 3 -18.17 33.61 -12.72
CA THR A 3 -16.81 33.48 -13.26
C THR A 3 -16.40 32.01 -13.18
N SER A 4 -15.89 31.43 -14.28
CA SER A 4 -15.38 30.09 -14.27
C SER A 4 -14.20 30.01 -13.30
N LYS A 5 -14.21 28.99 -12.45
CA LYS A 5 -13.20 28.80 -11.39
C LYS A 5 -12.51 27.45 -11.51
N ILE A 6 -11.21 27.44 -11.25
CA ILE A 6 -10.42 26.22 -11.05
C ILE A 6 -9.96 26.20 -9.60
N ILE A 7 -10.18 25.08 -8.91
CA ILE A 7 -9.60 24.83 -7.60
C ILE A 7 -8.25 24.13 -7.80
N TYR A 8 -7.21 24.72 -7.25
CA TYR A 8 -5.85 24.18 -7.26
C TYR A 8 -5.48 23.70 -5.87
N THR A 9 -5.14 22.42 -5.71
CA THR A 9 -4.90 21.87 -4.38
C THR A 9 -3.49 22.14 -3.88
N ILE A 10 -3.36 22.50 -2.60
CA ILE A 10 -2.11 22.53 -1.85
C ILE A 10 -1.93 21.16 -1.20
N THR A 11 -0.72 20.61 -1.30
CA THR A 11 -0.36 19.25 -0.83
C THR A 11 0.95 19.28 -0.03
N ASP A 12 1.47 18.10 0.30
CA ASP A 12 2.62 17.91 1.19
C ASP A 12 3.94 17.72 0.43
N GLU A 13 5.07 18.00 1.10
CA GLU A 13 6.46 17.63 0.76
C GLU A 13 6.88 17.92 -0.70
N ALA A 14 7.43 16.90 -1.41
CA ALA A 14 7.87 17.07 -2.80
C ALA A 14 6.72 17.51 -3.73
N PRO A 15 5.48 17.02 -3.60
CA PRO A 15 4.32 17.60 -4.27
C PRO A 15 4.07 19.08 -3.96
N ALA A 16 4.40 19.56 -2.75
CA ALA A 16 4.29 20.98 -2.42
C ALA A 16 5.21 21.84 -3.29
N LEU A 17 6.40 21.39 -3.61
CA LEU A 17 7.29 22.08 -4.56
C LEU A 17 6.65 22.21 -5.95
N ALA A 18 5.94 21.17 -6.40
CA ALA A 18 5.19 21.21 -7.66
C ALA A 18 4.07 22.26 -7.60
N THR A 19 3.37 22.41 -6.46
CA THR A 19 2.39 23.49 -6.27
C THR A 19 3.02 24.86 -6.50
N TYR A 20 4.12 25.16 -5.83
CA TYR A 20 4.81 26.46 -5.96
C TYR A 20 5.37 26.70 -7.35
N SER A 21 5.82 25.65 -8.04
CA SER A 21 6.40 25.76 -9.38
C SER A 21 5.35 25.92 -10.48
N PHE A 22 4.24 25.20 -10.40
CA PHE A 22 3.21 25.17 -11.45
C PHE A 22 2.10 26.17 -11.24
N LEU A 23 1.76 26.56 -10.02
CA LEU A 23 0.66 27.47 -9.76
C LEU A 23 0.80 28.79 -10.54
N PRO A 24 1.96 29.48 -10.56
CA PRO A 24 2.12 30.73 -11.32
C PRO A 24 1.91 30.53 -12.83
N VAL A 25 2.29 29.36 -13.36
CA VAL A 25 2.08 29.03 -14.78
C VAL A 25 0.60 28.82 -15.07
N VAL A 26 -0.11 28.09 -14.22
CA VAL A 26 -1.55 27.85 -14.34
C VAL A 26 -2.32 29.15 -14.24
N GLU A 27 -1.98 30.01 -13.28
CA GLU A 27 -2.57 31.36 -13.11
C GLU A 27 -2.39 32.23 -14.34
N ALA A 28 -1.16 32.23 -14.92
CA ALA A 28 -0.89 33.02 -16.12
C ALA A 28 -1.74 32.56 -17.32
N PHE A 29 -1.92 31.26 -17.51
CA PHE A 29 -2.79 30.72 -18.56
C PHE A 29 -4.28 30.96 -18.27
N ALA A 30 -4.75 30.70 -17.06
CA ALA A 30 -6.14 30.88 -16.65
C ALA A 30 -6.61 32.32 -16.84
N LYS A 31 -5.75 33.25 -16.52
CA LYS A 31 -6.03 34.70 -16.69
C LYS A 31 -6.33 35.07 -18.14
N THR A 32 -5.75 34.41 -19.12
CA THR A 32 -6.03 34.72 -20.56
C THR A 32 -7.42 34.30 -20.99
N ALA A 33 -8.10 33.47 -20.20
CA ALA A 33 -9.46 33.01 -20.45
C ALA A 33 -10.48 33.49 -19.41
N ASP A 34 -10.13 34.48 -18.61
CA ASP A 34 -10.95 35.03 -17.50
C ASP A 34 -11.39 33.94 -16.50
N ILE A 35 -10.50 32.98 -16.22
CA ILE A 35 -10.70 31.89 -15.25
C ILE A 35 -10.01 32.28 -13.95
N GLU A 36 -10.72 32.20 -12.84
CA GLU A 36 -10.20 32.41 -11.49
C GLU A 36 -9.55 31.14 -10.97
N ILE A 37 -8.40 31.25 -10.29
CA ILE A 37 -7.76 30.17 -9.57
C ILE A 37 -7.97 30.39 -8.06
N GLU A 38 -8.52 29.39 -7.40
CA GLU A 38 -8.62 29.33 -5.93
C GLU A 38 -7.77 28.17 -5.42
N THR A 39 -7.03 28.38 -4.33
CA THR A 39 -6.26 27.32 -3.70
C THR A 39 -6.99 26.73 -2.51
N GLN A 40 -6.97 25.40 -2.35
CA GLN A 40 -7.50 24.70 -1.18
C GLN A 40 -6.49 23.71 -0.63
N ASP A 41 -6.28 23.73 0.69
CA ASP A 41 -5.26 22.92 1.36
C ASP A 41 -5.81 21.55 1.74
N ILE A 42 -5.30 20.51 1.07
CA ILE A 42 -5.55 19.09 1.38
C ILE A 42 -4.30 18.40 1.90
N SER A 43 -3.29 19.15 2.33
CA SER A 43 -2.10 18.60 2.98
C SER A 43 -2.46 17.80 4.24
N LEU A 44 -1.54 16.95 4.70
CA LEU A 44 -1.74 16.23 5.95
C LEU A 44 -1.93 17.19 7.12
N ALA A 45 -1.16 18.29 7.16
CA ALA A 45 -1.27 19.31 8.19
C ALA A 45 -2.65 20.02 8.15
N GLY A 46 -3.10 20.46 6.97
CA GLY A 46 -4.43 21.09 6.80
C GLY A 46 -5.55 20.16 7.24
N ARG A 47 -5.50 18.88 6.85
CA ARG A 47 -6.49 17.87 7.24
C ARG A 47 -6.48 17.56 8.74
N ILE A 48 -5.31 17.54 9.37
CA ILE A 48 -5.19 17.40 10.84
C ILE A 48 -5.86 18.58 11.54
N LEU A 49 -5.55 19.80 11.13
CA LEU A 49 -6.11 21.02 11.76
C LEU A 49 -7.64 21.07 11.63
N ALA A 50 -8.18 20.70 10.48
CA ALA A 50 -9.62 20.63 10.25
C ALA A 50 -10.36 19.64 11.16
N LEU A 51 -9.68 18.60 11.67
CA LEU A 51 -10.29 17.61 12.57
C LEU A 51 -10.49 18.11 14.01
N PHE A 52 -9.75 19.12 14.46
CA PHE A 52 -9.70 19.53 15.87
C PHE A 52 -9.96 21.03 16.08
N PRO A 53 -11.00 21.61 15.48
CA PRO A 53 -11.26 23.07 15.55
C PRO A 53 -11.48 23.58 16.97
N GLU A 54 -11.95 22.74 17.90
CA GLU A 54 -12.18 23.11 19.30
C GLU A 54 -10.90 23.30 20.11
N PHE A 55 -9.78 22.72 19.64
CA PHE A 55 -8.45 22.91 20.28
C PHE A 55 -7.68 24.11 19.73
N LEU A 56 -8.23 24.78 18.71
CA LEU A 56 -7.56 25.83 17.96
C LEU A 56 -8.21 27.19 18.20
N THR A 57 -7.37 28.25 18.20
CA THR A 57 -7.88 29.62 18.16
C THR A 57 -8.56 29.88 16.82
N GLU A 58 -9.42 30.90 16.75
CA GLU A 58 -10.15 31.26 15.52
C GLU A 58 -9.18 31.48 14.33
N ALA A 59 -8.05 32.14 14.58
CA ALA A 59 -7.02 32.38 13.56
C ALA A 59 -6.25 31.11 13.12
N GLN A 60 -6.31 30.05 13.88
CA GLN A 60 -5.64 28.77 13.59
C GLN A 60 -6.56 27.75 12.90
N ARG A 61 -7.87 27.97 12.95
CA ARG A 61 -8.84 27.04 12.36
C ARG A 61 -8.71 26.97 10.85
N GLN A 62 -8.81 25.76 10.34
CA GLN A 62 -8.81 25.46 8.91
C GLN A 62 -10.15 24.83 8.52
N PRO A 63 -10.68 25.15 7.33
CA PRO A 63 -11.87 24.47 6.81
C PRO A 63 -11.53 23.01 6.46
N ASP A 64 -12.52 22.12 6.49
CA ASP A 64 -12.39 20.78 5.92
C ASP A 64 -12.45 20.84 4.38
N ALA A 65 -11.36 21.28 3.77
CA ALA A 65 -11.24 21.43 2.33
C ALA A 65 -11.47 20.12 1.58
N LEU A 66 -11.03 18.99 2.14
CA LEU A 66 -11.19 17.69 1.48
C LEU A 66 -12.66 17.27 1.37
N THR A 67 -13.44 17.46 2.44
CA THR A 67 -14.89 17.17 2.41
C THR A 67 -15.60 18.09 1.42
N GLY A 68 -15.32 19.41 1.44
CA GLY A 68 -15.92 20.36 0.50
C GLY A 68 -15.56 20.06 -0.96
N LEU A 69 -14.31 19.69 -1.24
CA LEU A 69 -13.89 19.26 -2.58
C LEU A 69 -14.56 17.94 -3.00
N GLY A 70 -14.78 17.00 -2.06
CA GLY A 70 -15.50 15.77 -2.32
C GLY A 70 -16.97 16.01 -2.69
N GLU A 71 -17.62 17.00 -2.09
CA GLU A 71 -18.97 17.43 -2.48
C GLU A 71 -18.97 18.10 -3.85
N LEU A 72 -18.06 19.05 -4.08
CA LEU A 72 -17.88 19.72 -5.37
C LEU A 72 -17.61 18.73 -6.49
N ALA A 73 -16.77 17.73 -6.26
CA ALA A 73 -16.40 16.70 -7.24
C ALA A 73 -17.61 15.92 -7.79
N ASN A 74 -18.75 15.93 -7.10
CA ASN A 74 -19.99 15.31 -7.57
C ASN A 74 -20.90 16.27 -8.35
N THR A 75 -20.44 17.47 -8.67
CA THR A 75 -21.21 18.49 -9.38
C THR A 75 -20.63 18.77 -10.77
N PRO A 76 -21.44 19.23 -11.74
CA PRO A 76 -20.96 19.60 -13.07
C PRO A 76 -19.99 20.79 -13.07
N GLU A 77 -19.98 21.59 -12.02
CA GLU A 77 -19.13 22.76 -11.83
C GLU A 77 -17.72 22.41 -11.37
N ALA A 78 -17.49 21.13 -11.01
CA ALA A 78 -16.19 20.67 -10.54
C ALA A 78 -15.08 20.88 -11.59
N ASN A 79 -14.10 21.69 -11.24
CA ASN A 79 -12.90 21.90 -12.01
C ASN A 79 -11.71 21.96 -11.05
N ILE A 80 -11.13 20.80 -10.76
CA ILE A 80 -10.14 20.60 -9.71
C ILE A 80 -8.83 20.12 -10.30
N ILE A 81 -7.75 20.88 -10.10
CA ILE A 81 -6.39 20.44 -10.34
C ILE A 81 -5.86 19.86 -9.04
N LYS A 82 -6.00 18.54 -8.91
CA LYS A 82 -5.54 17.79 -7.74
C LYS A 82 -4.10 17.32 -7.97
N LEU A 83 -3.17 17.88 -7.21
CA LEU A 83 -1.78 17.42 -7.21
C LEU A 83 -1.64 16.10 -6.42
N PRO A 84 -0.56 15.35 -6.66
CA PRO A 84 -0.22 14.20 -5.82
C PRO A 84 -0.14 14.61 -4.35
N ASN A 85 -0.59 13.74 -3.47
CA ASN A 85 -0.47 13.89 -2.02
C ASN A 85 0.12 12.62 -1.42
N ILE A 86 0.72 12.72 -0.24
CA ILE A 86 1.21 11.56 0.49
C ILE A 86 0.05 10.76 1.07
N SER A 87 0.26 9.46 1.20
CA SER A 87 -0.57 8.58 2.02
C SER A 87 0.15 8.43 3.37
N ALA A 88 -0.37 9.09 4.41
CA ALA A 88 0.34 9.20 5.68
C ALA A 88 0.42 7.88 6.44
N SER A 89 1.63 7.39 6.68
CA SER A 89 1.89 6.32 7.64
C SER A 89 1.74 6.84 9.09
N ILE A 90 1.65 5.93 10.06
CA ILE A 90 1.58 6.33 11.48
C ILE A 90 2.79 7.20 11.88
N PRO A 91 4.04 6.83 11.56
CA PRO A 91 5.19 7.69 11.86
C PRO A 91 5.10 9.09 11.25
N GLN A 92 4.65 9.20 9.99
CA GLN A 92 4.44 10.49 9.33
C GLN A 92 3.33 11.31 9.99
N LEU A 93 2.23 10.67 10.35
CA LEU A 93 1.14 11.30 11.07
C LEU A 93 1.62 11.85 12.42
N VAL A 94 2.33 11.04 13.21
CA VAL A 94 2.89 11.46 14.50
C VAL A 94 3.88 12.60 14.34
N ALA A 95 4.76 12.53 13.34
CA ALA A 95 5.72 13.60 13.05
C ALA A 95 5.00 14.92 12.71
N ALA A 96 3.96 14.88 11.87
CA ALA A 96 3.17 16.06 11.53
C ALA A 96 2.44 16.65 12.76
N ILE A 97 1.87 15.82 13.61
CA ILE A 97 1.25 16.28 14.87
C ILE A 97 2.29 16.99 15.74
N LYS A 98 3.47 16.39 15.94
CA LYS A 98 4.54 16.98 16.75
C LYS A 98 5.06 18.29 16.17
N GLU A 99 5.20 18.38 14.86
CA GLU A 99 5.57 19.63 14.18
C GLU A 99 4.54 20.74 14.41
N LEU A 100 3.25 20.42 14.28
CA LEU A 100 2.18 21.37 14.53
C LEU A 100 2.13 21.80 15.99
N GLN A 101 2.31 20.87 16.95
CA GLN A 101 2.41 21.19 18.37
C GLN A 101 3.59 22.13 18.66
N ALA A 102 4.75 21.89 18.04
CA ALA A 102 5.93 22.76 18.18
C ALA A 102 5.68 24.18 17.61
N LYS A 103 4.78 24.31 16.63
CA LYS A 103 4.32 25.60 16.07
C LYS A 103 3.22 26.26 16.92
N GLY A 104 2.85 25.70 18.07
CA GLY A 104 1.88 26.27 18.99
C GLY A 104 0.43 25.85 18.80
N TYR A 105 0.15 24.87 17.96
CA TYR A 105 -1.18 24.29 17.84
C TYR A 105 -1.45 23.29 18.96
N LYS A 106 -2.52 23.48 19.73
CA LYS A 106 -2.86 22.66 20.91
C LYS A 106 -3.57 21.36 20.53
N LEU A 107 -2.97 20.57 19.66
CA LEU A 107 -3.52 19.29 19.21
C LEU A 107 -3.31 18.19 20.24
N PRO A 108 -4.25 17.23 20.40
CA PRO A 108 -4.03 16.05 21.23
C PRO A 108 -2.96 15.14 20.61
N ASP A 109 -2.32 14.32 21.46
CA ASP A 109 -1.38 13.30 20.99
C ASP A 109 -2.11 12.15 20.28
N TYR A 110 -1.43 11.52 19.32
CA TYR A 110 -1.86 10.25 18.76
C TYR A 110 -1.38 9.09 19.64
N SER A 111 -2.30 8.27 20.12
CA SER A 111 -1.99 7.05 20.88
C SER A 111 -2.25 5.80 20.06
N GLU A 112 -1.26 4.92 19.94
CA GLU A 112 -1.43 3.61 19.29
C GLU A 112 -2.19 2.62 20.18
N ASP A 113 -2.21 2.85 21.50
CA ASP A 113 -2.94 2.05 22.49
C ASP A 113 -3.75 2.97 23.42
N PRO A 114 -4.86 3.55 22.94
CA PRO A 114 -5.64 4.53 23.67
C PRO A 114 -6.34 3.89 24.87
N LYS A 115 -6.17 4.45 26.05
CA LYS A 115 -6.75 3.97 27.31
C LYS A 115 -7.99 4.75 27.71
N THR A 116 -7.97 6.09 27.55
CA THR A 116 -9.08 6.96 27.95
C THR A 116 -10.09 7.16 26.81
N ALA A 117 -11.26 7.72 27.12
CA ALA A 117 -12.27 8.06 26.13
C ALA A 117 -11.77 9.15 25.17
N GLU A 118 -11.05 10.14 25.69
CA GLU A 118 -10.46 11.24 24.94
C GLU A 118 -9.39 10.74 23.96
N GLU A 119 -8.51 9.83 24.40
CA GLU A 119 -7.52 9.21 23.53
C GLU A 119 -8.15 8.39 22.40
N LYS A 120 -9.21 7.64 22.72
CA LYS A 120 -9.97 6.85 21.72
C LYS A 120 -10.63 7.74 20.68
N GLU A 121 -11.21 8.86 21.11
CA GLU A 121 -11.84 9.83 20.22
C GLU A 121 -10.78 10.52 19.34
N ALA A 122 -9.69 11.02 19.94
CA ALA A 122 -8.58 11.63 19.19
C ALA A 122 -8.01 10.67 18.14
N ARG A 123 -7.75 9.41 18.51
CA ARG A 123 -7.32 8.38 17.58
C ARG A 123 -8.33 8.16 16.45
N SER A 124 -9.61 8.04 16.77
CA SER A 124 -10.67 7.84 15.76
C SER A 124 -10.72 8.98 14.73
N ARG A 125 -10.46 10.21 15.15
CA ARG A 125 -10.36 11.37 14.24
C ARG A 125 -9.08 11.28 13.40
N TYR A 126 -7.92 11.05 13.99
CA TYR A 126 -6.66 10.91 13.27
C TYR A 126 -6.66 9.75 12.25
N ASP A 127 -7.35 8.67 12.56
CA ASP A 127 -7.49 7.53 11.65
C ASP A 127 -8.19 7.90 10.33
N LYS A 128 -8.95 9.01 10.28
CA LYS A 128 -9.58 9.52 9.05
C LYS A 128 -8.58 10.15 8.07
N VAL A 129 -7.44 10.63 8.53
CA VAL A 129 -6.41 11.26 7.69
C VAL A 129 -5.20 10.36 7.45
N LYS A 130 -5.17 9.20 8.06
CA LYS A 130 -4.15 8.17 7.89
C LYS A 130 -4.34 7.45 6.54
N GLY A 131 -3.25 7.00 5.95
CA GLY A 131 -3.28 6.25 4.70
C GLY A 131 -3.73 7.08 3.49
N SER A 132 -4.36 6.44 2.52
CA SER A 132 -4.85 7.06 1.28
C SER A 132 -6.20 7.78 1.47
N ALA A 133 -6.26 8.80 2.32
CA ALA A 133 -7.52 9.47 2.64
C ALA A 133 -8.06 10.37 1.51
N VAL A 134 -7.17 10.98 0.72
CA VAL A 134 -7.54 11.98 -0.30
C VAL A 134 -8.06 11.35 -1.59
N ASN A 135 -7.33 10.39 -2.15
CA ASN A 135 -7.67 9.79 -3.44
C ASN A 135 -9.09 9.20 -3.50
N PRO A 136 -9.58 8.48 -2.49
CA PRO A 136 -10.94 7.93 -2.52
C PRO A 136 -12.04 9.00 -2.58
N VAL A 137 -11.78 10.19 -2.05
CA VAL A 137 -12.75 11.30 -2.01
C VAL A 137 -12.80 12.03 -3.35
N LEU A 138 -11.62 12.34 -3.93
CA LEU A 138 -11.52 13.17 -5.14
C LEU A 138 -11.47 12.38 -6.46
N ARG A 139 -11.50 11.06 -6.39
CA ARG A 139 -11.50 10.22 -7.59
C ARG A 139 -12.92 9.88 -8.01
N GLU A 140 -13.39 10.48 -9.07
CA GLU A 140 -14.72 10.23 -9.63
C GLU A 140 -14.73 9.09 -10.64
N GLY A 141 -13.84 9.12 -11.62
CA GLY A 141 -13.79 8.18 -12.71
C GLY A 141 -12.71 7.12 -12.55
N ASN A 142 -12.85 6.03 -13.26
CA ASN A 142 -11.79 5.05 -13.43
C ASN A 142 -10.60 5.65 -14.18
N SER A 143 -9.39 5.16 -13.88
CA SER A 143 -8.19 5.65 -14.55
C SER A 143 -8.16 5.20 -16.00
N ASP A 144 -8.06 6.15 -16.94
CA ASP A 144 -7.73 5.89 -18.36
C ASP A 144 -6.34 6.45 -18.61
N ARG A 145 -5.33 5.61 -18.48
CA ARG A 145 -3.92 5.98 -18.59
C ARG A 145 -3.38 5.70 -19.97
N ARG A 146 -2.86 6.74 -20.61
CA ARG A 146 -2.23 6.67 -21.93
C ARG A 146 -0.97 7.52 -21.94
N ALA A 147 0.11 7.01 -22.56
CA ALA A 147 1.28 7.81 -22.79
C ALA A 147 1.01 8.78 -23.97
N PRO A 148 1.16 10.11 -23.78
CA PRO A 148 1.07 11.06 -24.88
C PRO A 148 2.10 10.76 -25.99
N ALA A 149 1.73 11.02 -27.25
CA ALA A 149 2.62 10.75 -28.39
C ALA A 149 3.97 11.46 -28.28
N SER A 150 3.99 12.71 -27.77
CA SER A 150 5.21 13.49 -27.54
C SER A 150 6.13 12.82 -26.52
N VAL A 151 5.57 12.30 -25.41
CA VAL A 151 6.35 11.57 -24.39
C VAL A 151 6.95 10.31 -24.98
N LYS A 152 6.17 9.59 -25.79
CA LYS A 152 6.64 8.37 -26.47
C LYS A 152 7.77 8.66 -27.46
N GLN A 153 7.64 9.72 -28.24
CA GLN A 153 8.69 10.17 -29.17
C GLN A 153 9.97 10.60 -28.42
N TYR A 154 9.82 11.30 -27.30
CA TYR A 154 10.96 11.66 -26.46
C TYR A 154 11.68 10.42 -25.91
N ALA A 155 10.93 9.46 -25.35
CA ALA A 155 11.48 8.21 -24.81
C ALA A 155 12.23 7.38 -25.88
N ARG A 156 11.73 7.36 -27.12
CA ARG A 156 12.41 6.69 -28.24
C ARG A 156 13.73 7.37 -28.62
N LYS A 157 13.76 8.70 -28.59
CA LYS A 157 14.97 9.49 -28.91
C LYS A 157 15.97 9.52 -27.76
N ASN A 158 15.48 9.40 -26.52
CA ASN A 158 16.28 9.45 -25.31
C ASN A 158 15.97 8.22 -24.44
N PRO A 159 16.33 7.01 -24.91
CA PRO A 159 16.00 5.79 -24.19
C PRO A 159 16.77 5.73 -22.87
N HIS A 160 16.05 5.36 -21.79
CA HIS A 160 16.73 5.02 -20.55
C HIS A 160 17.50 3.70 -20.70
N SER A 161 18.54 3.52 -19.90
CA SER A 161 19.30 2.29 -19.89
C SER A 161 18.49 1.12 -19.36
N MET A 162 18.65 -0.03 -20.01
CA MET A 162 18.17 -1.32 -19.53
C MET A 162 19.39 -2.23 -19.37
N GLY A 163 19.44 -3.01 -18.30
CA GLY A 163 20.45 -4.03 -18.11
C GLY A 163 20.33 -5.14 -19.14
N ALA A 164 21.46 -5.72 -19.52
CA ALA A 164 21.47 -6.89 -20.40
C ALA A 164 21.03 -8.14 -19.63
N TRP A 165 19.94 -8.78 -20.07
CA TRP A 165 19.50 -10.03 -19.48
C TRP A 165 20.31 -11.21 -20.02
N SER A 166 20.67 -12.15 -19.13
CA SER A 166 21.33 -13.40 -19.47
C SER A 166 20.38 -14.58 -19.28
N LYS A 167 20.49 -15.58 -20.15
CA LYS A 167 19.82 -16.88 -19.97
C LYS A 167 20.28 -17.61 -18.72
N GLU A 168 21.50 -17.32 -18.26
CA GLU A 168 22.13 -17.91 -17.08
C GLU A 168 21.75 -17.18 -15.77
N SER A 169 20.95 -16.12 -15.83
CA SER A 169 20.51 -15.39 -14.64
C SER A 169 19.80 -16.32 -13.67
N LYS A 170 20.23 -16.28 -12.41
CA LYS A 170 19.61 -17.01 -11.31
C LYS A 170 18.47 -16.22 -10.63
N SER A 171 18.22 -15.00 -11.08
CA SER A 171 17.17 -14.15 -10.51
C SER A 171 15.81 -14.78 -10.74
N HIS A 172 15.00 -14.82 -9.69
CA HIS A 172 13.66 -15.42 -9.71
C HIS A 172 12.79 -14.89 -8.58
N VAL A 173 11.49 -15.12 -8.70
CA VAL A 173 10.49 -14.83 -7.66
C VAL A 173 10.23 -16.10 -6.85
N ALA A 174 10.10 -15.95 -5.54
CA ALA A 174 9.61 -17.01 -4.64
C ALA A 174 8.31 -16.55 -3.99
N HIS A 175 7.31 -17.43 -3.93
CA HIS A 175 6.00 -17.18 -3.31
C HIS A 175 5.50 -18.41 -2.56
N MET A 176 4.53 -18.20 -1.68
CA MET A 176 3.88 -19.30 -0.97
C MET A 176 3.07 -20.16 -1.93
N SER A 177 2.96 -21.44 -1.63
CA SER A 177 2.12 -22.39 -2.37
C SER A 177 0.75 -22.58 -1.73
N ALA A 178 0.61 -22.26 -0.44
CA ALA A 178 -0.62 -22.36 0.34
C ALA A 178 -0.53 -21.44 1.58
N GLY A 179 -1.69 -21.10 2.15
CA GLY A 179 -1.78 -20.29 3.37
C GLY A 179 -1.58 -18.79 3.13
N ASP A 180 -1.51 -18.36 1.87
CA ASP A 180 -1.47 -16.96 1.45
C ASP A 180 -2.89 -16.40 1.24
N PHE A 181 -2.98 -15.08 0.99
CA PHE A 181 -4.26 -14.43 0.75
C PHE A 181 -4.95 -14.97 -0.50
N TYR A 182 -4.22 -15.18 -1.58
CA TYR A 182 -4.75 -15.74 -2.83
C TYR A 182 -5.46 -17.09 -2.60
N GLY A 183 -4.81 -18.00 -1.88
CA GLY A 183 -5.34 -19.36 -1.68
C GLY A 183 -6.50 -19.45 -0.70
N SER A 184 -6.65 -18.47 0.19
CA SER A 184 -7.69 -18.42 1.22
C SER A 184 -8.88 -17.52 0.83
N GLU A 185 -8.73 -16.70 -0.22
CA GLU A 185 -9.74 -15.69 -0.58
C GLU A 185 -11.11 -16.31 -0.87
N LYS A 186 -12.12 -15.73 -0.24
CA LYS A 186 -13.54 -16.00 -0.50
C LYS A 186 -14.22 -14.69 -0.88
N SER A 187 -15.17 -14.77 -1.81
CA SER A 187 -15.84 -13.59 -2.33
C SER A 187 -17.32 -13.85 -2.53
N VAL A 188 -18.13 -12.84 -2.31
CA VAL A 188 -19.58 -12.88 -2.52
C VAL A 188 -20.08 -11.54 -3.05
N THR A 189 -21.05 -11.60 -3.98
CA THR A 189 -21.81 -10.41 -4.39
C THR A 189 -23.02 -10.21 -3.47
N ILE A 190 -23.13 -9.03 -2.90
CA ILE A 190 -24.21 -8.65 -2.00
C ILE A 190 -25.52 -8.48 -2.80
N SER A 191 -26.57 -9.20 -2.40
CA SER A 191 -27.87 -9.14 -3.08
C SER A 191 -28.66 -7.88 -2.73
N GLU A 192 -28.62 -7.46 -1.46
CA GLU A 192 -29.38 -6.32 -0.94
C GLU A 192 -28.49 -5.41 -0.11
N ALA A 193 -28.74 -4.10 -0.20
CA ALA A 193 -28.02 -3.12 0.60
C ALA A 193 -28.26 -3.32 2.10
N GLY A 194 -27.22 -3.18 2.90
CA GLY A 194 -27.32 -3.41 4.33
C GLY A 194 -26.04 -3.07 5.08
N GLN A 195 -25.85 -3.77 6.18
CA GLN A 195 -24.64 -3.68 6.98
C GLN A 195 -24.12 -5.08 7.30
N VAL A 196 -22.80 -5.23 7.32
CA VAL A 196 -22.15 -6.45 7.79
C VAL A 196 -21.29 -6.14 9.02
N ARG A 197 -21.13 -7.15 9.86
CA ARG A 197 -20.26 -7.14 11.03
C ARG A 197 -19.14 -8.16 10.82
N ILE A 198 -17.94 -7.83 11.29
CA ILE A 198 -16.80 -8.77 11.31
C ILE A 198 -16.61 -9.21 12.75
N GLU A 199 -16.60 -10.52 12.99
CA GLU A 199 -16.46 -11.08 14.32
C GLU A 199 -15.52 -12.28 14.33
N HIS A 200 -14.82 -12.46 15.43
CA HIS A 200 -14.02 -13.64 15.74
C HIS A 200 -14.76 -14.50 16.76
N VAL A 201 -14.91 -15.77 16.44
CA VAL A 201 -15.49 -16.79 17.31
C VAL A 201 -14.36 -17.70 17.76
N ALA A 202 -14.01 -17.63 19.05
CA ALA A 202 -12.97 -18.46 19.61
C ALA A 202 -13.43 -19.94 19.78
N ALA A 203 -12.48 -20.83 20.07
CA ALA A 203 -12.77 -22.27 20.21
C ALA A 203 -13.76 -22.59 21.32
N ASP A 204 -13.86 -21.77 22.35
CA ASP A 204 -14.83 -21.90 23.45
C ASP A 204 -16.23 -21.33 23.11
N GLY A 205 -16.43 -20.84 21.89
CA GLY A 205 -17.67 -20.22 21.41
C GLY A 205 -17.82 -18.74 21.78
N SER A 206 -16.88 -18.13 22.48
CA SER A 206 -16.91 -16.70 22.77
C SER A 206 -16.75 -15.88 21.49
N VAL A 207 -17.53 -14.78 21.39
CA VAL A 207 -17.57 -13.91 20.21
C VAL A 207 -16.95 -12.57 20.55
N THR A 208 -15.90 -12.19 19.79
CA THR A 208 -15.30 -10.85 19.83
C THR A 208 -15.63 -10.12 18.54
N VAL A 209 -16.29 -8.97 18.63
CA VAL A 209 -16.56 -8.13 17.47
C VAL A 209 -15.28 -7.38 17.08
N LEU A 210 -14.76 -7.67 15.89
CA LEU A 210 -13.58 -7.00 15.32
C LEU A 210 -13.95 -5.68 14.65
N LYS A 211 -15.13 -5.66 13.97
CA LYS A 211 -15.70 -4.45 13.39
C LYS A 211 -17.22 -4.52 13.46
N GLU A 212 -17.81 -3.56 14.16
CA GLU A 212 -19.23 -3.54 14.46
C GLU A 212 -20.10 -3.36 13.21
N LYS A 213 -19.73 -2.44 12.33
CA LYS A 213 -20.55 -2.08 11.18
C LYS A 213 -19.70 -1.72 9.96
N THR A 214 -20.06 -2.29 8.83
CA THR A 214 -19.58 -1.92 7.50
C THR A 214 -20.78 -1.86 6.57
N ALA A 215 -21.07 -0.68 6.02
CA ALA A 215 -22.15 -0.52 5.05
C ALA A 215 -21.79 -1.21 3.73
N VAL A 216 -22.71 -1.93 3.15
CA VAL A 216 -22.62 -2.61 1.85
C VAL A 216 -23.81 -2.23 0.97
N LYS A 217 -23.61 -2.19 -0.33
CA LYS A 217 -24.65 -1.88 -1.31
C LYS A 217 -25.06 -3.13 -2.09
N ALA A 218 -26.27 -3.14 -2.62
CA ALA A 218 -26.68 -4.18 -3.56
C ALA A 218 -25.75 -4.20 -4.79
N GLY A 219 -25.35 -5.39 -5.22
CA GLY A 219 -24.37 -5.57 -6.29
C GLY A 219 -22.92 -5.39 -5.88
N GLU A 220 -22.62 -4.93 -4.69
CA GLU A 220 -21.25 -4.80 -4.20
C GLU A 220 -20.60 -6.16 -3.99
N ILE A 221 -19.33 -6.29 -4.38
CA ILE A 221 -18.55 -7.48 -4.07
C ILE A 221 -17.81 -7.24 -2.74
N ILE A 222 -17.92 -8.19 -1.84
CA ILE A 222 -17.04 -8.27 -0.68
C ILE A 222 -16.17 -9.51 -0.80
N ASP A 223 -14.90 -9.38 -0.47
CA ASP A 223 -13.96 -10.50 -0.38
C ASP A 223 -13.20 -10.45 0.94
N ALA A 224 -12.87 -11.60 1.46
CA ALA A 224 -12.05 -11.72 2.64
C ALA A 224 -11.02 -12.84 2.48
N SER A 225 -9.89 -12.68 3.14
CA SER A 225 -8.77 -13.62 3.05
C SER A 225 -7.95 -13.64 4.33
N ALA A 226 -7.21 -14.73 4.53
CA ALA A 226 -6.35 -14.93 5.69
C ALA A 226 -4.97 -15.40 5.25
N MET A 227 -3.91 -14.78 5.80
CA MET A 227 -2.53 -15.21 5.68
C MET A 227 -2.16 -16.01 6.93
N SER A 228 -1.78 -17.26 6.76
CA SER A 228 -1.29 -18.09 7.86
C SER A 228 0.09 -17.61 8.32
N LYS A 229 0.19 -17.17 9.56
CA LYS A 229 1.48 -16.80 10.18
C LYS A 229 2.48 -17.93 10.14
N LYS A 230 2.04 -19.17 10.46
CA LYS A 230 2.91 -20.33 10.46
C LYS A 230 3.44 -20.61 9.06
N ALA A 231 2.56 -20.71 8.07
CA ALA A 231 2.95 -20.98 6.68
C ALA A 231 3.87 -19.89 6.11
N LEU A 232 3.57 -18.60 6.43
CA LEU A 232 4.41 -17.48 6.02
C LEU A 232 5.83 -17.58 6.61
N ARG A 233 5.95 -17.83 7.91
CA ARG A 233 7.26 -17.93 8.58
C ARG A 233 8.05 -19.13 8.11
N ASP A 234 7.41 -20.29 7.92
CA ASP A 234 8.03 -21.51 7.39
C ASP A 234 8.54 -21.25 5.95
N PHE A 235 7.74 -20.60 5.11
CA PHE A 235 8.13 -20.17 3.77
C PHE A 235 9.35 -19.25 3.80
N ILE A 236 9.32 -18.19 4.60
CA ILE A 236 10.43 -17.22 4.71
C ILE A 236 11.71 -17.93 5.14
N ALA A 237 11.65 -18.83 6.13
CA ALA A 237 12.81 -19.57 6.61
C ALA A 237 13.40 -20.47 5.52
N ALA A 238 12.55 -21.15 4.76
CA ALA A 238 12.97 -21.99 3.64
C ALA A 238 13.65 -21.17 2.53
N GLU A 239 13.07 -20.02 2.18
CA GLU A 239 13.60 -19.17 1.11
C GLU A 239 14.90 -18.46 1.51
N ILE A 240 15.10 -18.13 2.78
CA ILE A 240 16.39 -17.66 3.32
C ILE A 240 17.46 -18.75 3.13
N ALA A 241 17.17 -19.98 3.50
CA ALA A 241 18.11 -21.09 3.34
C ALA A 241 18.45 -21.36 1.87
N ASP A 242 17.45 -21.35 0.99
CA ASP A 242 17.64 -21.54 -0.46
C ASP A 242 18.42 -20.41 -1.11
N ALA A 243 18.16 -19.14 -0.73
CA ALA A 243 18.95 -18.01 -1.23
C ALA A 243 20.44 -18.15 -0.88
N LYS A 244 20.72 -18.59 0.35
CA LYS A 244 22.10 -18.87 0.79
C LYS A 244 22.74 -19.98 -0.02
N ALA A 245 22.01 -21.11 -0.22
CA ALA A 245 22.52 -22.25 -0.97
C ALA A 245 22.79 -21.92 -2.45
N LYS A 246 21.99 -21.07 -3.06
CA LYS A 246 22.14 -20.60 -4.45
C LYS A 246 23.14 -19.47 -4.63
N ASP A 247 23.61 -18.89 -3.54
CA ASP A 247 24.47 -17.70 -3.53
C ASP A 247 23.86 -16.55 -4.34
N VAL A 248 22.62 -16.17 -4.02
CA VAL A 248 21.91 -15.03 -4.57
C VAL A 248 21.51 -14.06 -3.45
N LEU A 249 21.29 -12.77 -3.78
CA LEU A 249 20.74 -11.82 -2.82
C LEU A 249 19.32 -12.24 -2.43
N LEU A 250 18.98 -12.03 -1.16
CA LEU A 250 17.60 -12.11 -0.69
C LEU A 250 16.99 -10.69 -0.73
N SER A 251 15.83 -10.56 -1.34
CA SER A 251 15.10 -9.30 -1.41
C SER A 251 13.61 -9.54 -1.17
N VAL A 252 12.98 -8.68 -0.39
CA VAL A 252 11.54 -8.75 -0.07
C VAL A 252 10.81 -7.69 -0.86
N HIS A 253 9.67 -8.04 -1.44
CA HIS A 253 8.84 -7.13 -2.20
C HIS A 253 7.39 -7.32 -1.81
N LEU A 254 6.77 -6.27 -1.30
CA LEU A 254 5.42 -6.28 -0.75
C LEU A 254 4.63 -5.08 -1.27
N LYS A 255 3.31 -5.18 -1.23
CA LYS A 255 2.44 -4.01 -1.37
C LYS A 255 2.43 -3.19 -0.05
N ALA A 256 3.59 -3.08 0.61
CA ALA A 256 3.81 -2.46 1.90
C ALA A 256 3.70 -0.93 1.83
N THR A 257 2.71 -0.45 1.11
CA THR A 257 2.32 0.95 1.14
C THR A 257 1.33 1.17 2.27
N MET A 258 1.06 2.41 2.57
CA MET A 258 -0.03 2.83 3.42
C MET A 258 -1.41 2.30 2.98
N MET A 259 -1.47 1.63 1.83
CA MET A 259 -2.69 1.06 1.25
C MET A 259 -2.98 -0.37 1.73
N LYS A 260 -1.99 -1.10 2.26
CA LYS A 260 -2.14 -2.48 2.73
C LYS A 260 -1.56 -2.62 4.13
N VAL A 261 -2.40 -2.54 5.14
CA VAL A 261 -2.01 -2.68 6.56
C VAL A 261 -1.48 -4.08 6.87
N SER A 262 -1.91 -5.09 6.11
CA SER A 262 -1.41 -6.46 6.23
C SER A 262 0.08 -6.60 5.91
N ASP A 263 0.59 -5.83 4.95
CA ASP A 263 1.93 -6.03 4.41
C ASP A 263 3.05 -5.58 5.37
N PRO A 264 2.94 -4.50 6.14
CA PRO A 264 3.87 -4.21 7.24
C PRO A 264 3.96 -5.34 8.28
N ILE A 265 2.85 -6.04 8.58
CA ILE A 265 2.87 -7.20 9.47
C ILE A 265 3.66 -8.35 8.83
N MET A 266 3.44 -8.61 7.55
CA MET A 266 4.22 -9.60 6.79
C MET A 266 5.71 -9.23 6.77
N PHE A 267 6.02 -7.94 6.58
CA PHE A 267 7.39 -7.42 6.64
C PHE A 267 8.04 -7.68 8.00
N GLY A 268 7.33 -7.43 9.10
CA GLY A 268 7.78 -7.75 10.45
C GLY A 268 8.08 -9.23 10.64
N HIS A 269 7.31 -10.12 10.02
CA HIS A 269 7.62 -11.55 10.01
C HIS A 269 8.93 -11.85 9.29
N VAL A 270 9.22 -11.21 8.15
CA VAL A 270 10.51 -11.38 7.47
C VAL A 270 11.66 -10.92 8.35
N VAL A 271 11.55 -9.74 8.94
CA VAL A 271 12.56 -9.19 9.85
C VAL A 271 12.82 -10.14 11.02
N THR A 272 11.77 -10.59 11.70
CA THR A 272 11.90 -11.47 12.88
C THR A 272 12.34 -12.90 12.55
N VAL A 273 12.15 -13.40 11.33
CA VAL A 273 12.69 -14.68 10.89
C VAL A 273 14.15 -14.54 10.48
N PHE A 274 14.51 -13.50 9.74
CA PHE A 274 15.89 -13.28 9.31
C PHE A 274 16.82 -13.01 10.50
N PHE A 275 16.38 -12.16 11.45
CA PHE A 275 17.13 -11.82 12.66
C PHE A 275 16.67 -12.59 13.90
N LYS A 276 16.22 -13.85 13.72
CA LYS A 276 15.64 -14.67 14.79
C LYS A 276 16.49 -14.69 16.06
N ASP A 277 17.78 -14.98 15.93
CA ASP A 277 18.71 -15.10 17.06
C ASP A 277 18.77 -13.79 17.87
N VAL A 278 18.70 -12.64 17.21
CA VAL A 278 18.72 -11.31 17.85
C VAL A 278 17.42 -11.03 18.58
N PHE A 279 16.28 -11.27 17.93
CA PHE A 279 14.97 -11.03 18.54
C PHE A 279 14.69 -11.96 19.72
N GLU A 280 15.15 -13.20 19.67
CA GLU A 280 15.02 -14.16 20.78
C GLU A 280 15.95 -13.77 21.95
N LYS A 281 17.23 -13.48 21.67
CA LYS A 281 18.21 -13.13 22.71
C LYS A 281 17.86 -11.83 23.44
N HIS A 282 17.39 -10.83 22.72
CA HIS A 282 17.11 -9.48 23.26
C HIS A 282 15.61 -9.20 23.47
N ALA A 283 14.75 -10.23 23.51
CA ALA A 283 13.30 -10.08 23.56
C ALA A 283 12.80 -9.16 24.68
N ALA A 284 13.34 -9.28 25.90
CA ALA A 284 12.97 -8.45 27.03
C ALA A 284 13.34 -6.96 26.80
N THR A 285 14.55 -6.71 26.32
CA THR A 285 15.03 -5.35 26.00
C THR A 285 14.21 -4.70 24.90
N PHE A 286 13.88 -5.47 23.86
CA PHE A 286 13.06 -4.98 22.73
C PHE A 286 11.63 -4.66 23.17
N ALA A 287 11.05 -5.49 24.06
CA ALA A 287 9.73 -5.22 24.63
C ALA A 287 9.74 -3.94 25.49
N GLU A 288 10.75 -3.75 26.34
CA GLU A 288 10.92 -2.54 27.17
C GLU A 288 11.06 -1.28 26.32
N LEU A 289 11.84 -1.34 25.25
CA LEU A 289 12.05 -0.22 24.33
C LEU A 289 10.87 0.04 23.39
N GLY A 290 9.89 -0.88 23.33
CA GLY A 290 8.78 -0.81 22.39
C GLY A 290 9.24 -0.96 20.94
N VAL A 291 10.16 -1.89 20.66
CA VAL A 291 10.57 -2.20 19.28
C VAL A 291 9.42 -2.83 18.53
N ASP A 292 9.10 -2.29 17.35
CA ASP A 292 8.12 -2.83 16.42
C ASP A 292 8.81 -3.34 15.15
N ALA A 293 8.87 -4.65 15.00
CA ALA A 293 9.45 -5.29 13.82
C ALA A 293 8.74 -4.95 12.51
N ASN A 294 7.47 -4.54 12.56
CA ASN A 294 6.70 -4.12 11.39
C ASN A 294 7.25 -2.83 10.76
N ASN A 295 7.97 -2.04 11.55
CA ASN A 295 8.72 -0.86 11.09
C ASN A 295 10.15 -1.18 10.62
N GLY A 296 10.56 -2.44 10.72
CA GLY A 296 11.84 -2.92 10.23
C GLY A 296 13.03 -2.77 11.17
N LEU A 297 14.21 -3.12 10.66
CA LEU A 297 15.46 -3.02 11.41
C LEU A 297 15.81 -1.56 11.76
N GLY A 298 15.32 -0.59 10.99
CA GLY A 298 15.47 0.83 11.29
C GLY A 298 14.88 1.23 12.65
N ASP A 299 13.74 0.63 13.02
CA ASP A 299 13.14 0.86 14.34
C ASP A 299 14.02 0.26 15.46
N VAL A 300 14.58 -0.93 15.23
CA VAL A 300 15.54 -1.53 16.17
C VAL A 300 16.69 -0.57 16.43
N TYR A 301 17.36 -0.06 15.39
CA TYR A 301 18.48 0.87 15.54
C TYR A 301 18.07 2.17 16.25
N ALA A 302 16.92 2.73 15.90
CA ALA A 302 16.41 3.96 16.54
C ALA A 302 16.13 3.77 18.05
N LYS A 303 15.62 2.60 18.43
CA LYS A 303 15.27 2.28 19.81
C LYS A 303 16.52 1.95 20.65
N ILE A 304 17.41 1.11 20.16
CA ILE A 304 18.65 0.74 20.86
C ILE A 304 19.63 1.93 21.02
N ALA A 305 19.50 2.97 20.19
CA ALA A 305 20.26 4.20 20.35
C ALA A 305 20.06 4.89 21.72
N LYS A 306 18.98 4.56 22.44
CA LYS A 306 18.66 5.07 23.77
C LYS A 306 19.33 4.27 24.90
N LEU A 307 19.93 3.12 24.59
CA LEU A 307 20.59 2.25 25.55
C LEU A 307 21.99 2.76 25.92
N PRO A 308 22.53 2.32 27.08
CA PRO A 308 23.97 2.45 27.37
C PRO A 308 24.82 1.86 26.24
N ALA A 309 26.00 2.47 26.03
CA ALA A 309 26.87 2.18 24.89
C ALA A 309 27.28 0.70 24.79
N ASP A 310 27.53 0.04 25.91
CA ASP A 310 27.88 -1.38 25.99
C ASP A 310 26.72 -2.29 25.54
N LYS A 311 25.50 -2.01 25.99
CA LYS A 311 24.30 -2.76 25.59
C LYS A 311 23.95 -2.57 24.12
N LYS A 312 24.05 -1.33 23.64
CA LYS A 312 23.87 -1.03 22.22
C LYS A 312 24.89 -1.81 21.37
N ALA A 313 26.18 -1.75 21.76
CA ALA A 313 27.24 -2.44 21.03
C ALA A 313 27.06 -3.96 21.02
N GLU A 314 26.55 -4.58 22.08
CA GLU A 314 26.21 -5.99 22.14
C GLU A 314 25.15 -6.35 21.06
N ILE A 315 24.04 -5.61 21.02
CA ILE A 315 22.96 -5.87 20.05
C ILE A 315 23.46 -5.66 18.61
N GLU A 316 24.21 -4.60 18.35
CA GLU A 316 24.80 -4.33 17.02
C GLU A 316 25.77 -5.44 16.59
N ALA A 317 26.55 -6.00 17.53
CA ALA A 317 27.42 -7.14 17.25
C ALA A 317 26.63 -8.41 16.89
N ASP A 318 25.52 -8.68 17.58
CA ASP A 318 24.63 -9.81 17.27
C ASP A 318 23.96 -9.65 15.92
N ILE A 319 23.47 -8.45 15.57
CA ILE A 319 22.95 -8.15 14.24
C ILE A 319 24.00 -8.42 13.16
N LYS A 320 25.23 -7.97 13.38
CA LYS A 320 26.36 -8.21 12.48
C LYS A 320 26.68 -9.70 12.33
N ALA A 321 26.57 -10.47 13.41
CA ALA A 321 26.76 -11.92 13.37
C ALA A 321 25.69 -12.62 12.54
N VAL A 322 24.43 -12.13 12.55
CA VAL A 322 23.36 -12.64 11.67
C VAL A 322 23.69 -12.39 10.21
N TYR A 323 24.13 -11.20 9.83
CA TYR A 323 24.54 -10.94 8.43
C TYR A 323 25.65 -11.88 7.95
N ALA A 324 26.56 -12.28 8.82
CA ALA A 324 27.63 -13.22 8.48
C ALA A 324 27.11 -14.67 8.27
N LYS A 325 26.00 -15.03 8.91
CA LYS A 325 25.41 -16.38 8.83
C LYS A 325 24.39 -16.52 7.71
N GLN A 326 23.65 -15.47 7.40
CA GLN A 326 22.52 -15.48 6.47
C GLN A 326 22.95 -15.16 5.02
N PRO A 327 22.09 -15.33 4.01
CA PRO A 327 22.37 -14.81 2.68
C PRO A 327 22.52 -13.30 2.71
N ALA A 328 23.29 -12.75 1.76
CA ALA A 328 23.38 -11.30 1.61
C ALA A 328 22.00 -10.71 1.24
N LEU A 329 21.64 -9.59 1.85
CA LEU A 329 20.42 -8.87 1.53
C LEU A 329 20.64 -7.89 0.37
N ALA A 330 19.61 -7.66 -0.40
CA ALA A 330 19.57 -6.53 -1.32
C ALA A 330 19.66 -5.21 -0.54
N MET A 331 20.48 -4.29 -1.05
CA MET A 331 20.79 -3.02 -0.37
C MET A 331 19.97 -1.89 -0.97
N VAL A 332 19.48 -1.03 -0.10
CA VAL A 332 18.94 0.30 -0.46
C VAL A 332 20.09 1.29 -0.57
N ASN A 333 21.05 1.19 0.35
CA ASN A 333 22.26 2.00 0.33
C ASN A 333 23.42 1.16 0.86
N SER A 334 24.29 0.69 -0.03
CA SER A 334 25.44 -0.16 0.32
C SER A 334 26.47 0.59 1.18
N ASP A 335 26.71 1.89 0.90
CA ASP A 335 27.70 2.69 1.61
C ASP A 335 27.34 2.92 3.08
N LYS A 336 26.02 3.00 3.36
CA LYS A 336 25.48 3.19 4.71
C LYS A 336 25.04 1.90 5.39
N GLY A 337 25.15 0.76 4.72
CA GLY A 337 24.71 -0.54 5.24
C GLY A 337 23.19 -0.67 5.37
N ILE A 338 22.41 0.15 4.64
CA ILE A 338 20.94 0.11 4.67
C ILE A 338 20.45 -0.97 3.73
N THR A 339 19.88 -2.02 4.28
CA THR A 339 19.27 -3.13 3.55
C THR A 339 17.78 -2.90 3.28
N ASN A 340 17.18 -3.70 2.43
CA ASN A 340 15.74 -3.65 2.19
C ASN A 340 14.87 -4.18 3.35
N LEU A 341 15.47 -4.60 4.46
CA LEU A 341 14.76 -4.92 5.72
C LEU A 341 14.78 -3.77 6.74
N HIS A 342 15.29 -2.59 6.39
CA HIS A 342 15.34 -1.45 7.33
C HIS A 342 13.98 -0.80 7.54
N VAL A 343 13.22 -0.55 6.48
CA VAL A 343 11.88 0.06 6.56
C VAL A 343 10.96 -0.52 5.49
N PRO A 344 9.66 -0.71 5.78
CA PRO A 344 8.73 -1.33 4.83
C PRO A 344 8.50 -0.48 3.57
N SER A 345 8.71 0.83 3.61
CA SER A 345 8.59 1.71 2.43
C SER A 345 9.62 1.43 1.34
N ASP A 346 10.75 0.80 1.67
CA ASP A 346 11.81 0.50 0.70
C ASP A 346 11.51 -0.75 -0.14
N VAL A 347 10.49 -1.53 0.23
CA VAL A 347 10.12 -2.79 -0.44
C VAL A 347 8.82 -2.71 -1.22
N ILE A 348 8.34 -1.50 -1.52
CA ILE A 348 7.10 -1.31 -2.29
C ILE A 348 7.24 -1.95 -3.67
N ILE A 349 6.47 -3.01 -3.91
CA ILE A 349 6.58 -3.88 -5.08
C ILE A 349 6.42 -3.14 -6.42
N ASP A 350 5.56 -2.11 -6.46
CA ASP A 350 5.31 -1.30 -7.66
C ASP A 350 6.53 -0.55 -8.17
N ALA A 351 7.48 -0.26 -7.29
CA ALA A 351 8.73 0.41 -7.61
C ALA A 351 9.91 -0.55 -7.62
N SER A 352 10.02 -1.43 -6.62
CA SER A 352 11.18 -2.27 -6.41
C SER A 352 11.32 -3.38 -7.45
N MET A 353 10.23 -4.02 -7.88
CA MET A 353 10.29 -5.06 -8.91
C MET A 353 10.57 -4.51 -10.32
N PRO A 354 9.92 -3.44 -10.81
CA PRO A 354 10.31 -2.82 -12.07
C PRO A 354 11.78 -2.35 -12.08
N ALA A 355 12.28 -1.82 -10.97
CA ALA A 355 13.68 -1.43 -10.84
C ALA A 355 14.62 -2.62 -10.97
N ALA A 356 14.35 -3.73 -10.29
CA ALA A 356 15.12 -4.97 -10.40
C ALA A 356 15.09 -5.54 -11.82
N ILE A 357 13.92 -5.61 -12.46
CA ILE A 357 13.78 -6.11 -13.84
C ILE A 357 14.56 -5.23 -14.82
N ARG A 358 14.52 -3.91 -14.67
CA ARG A 358 15.31 -2.99 -15.49
C ARG A 358 16.80 -3.16 -15.30
N SER A 359 17.24 -3.66 -14.17
CA SER A 359 18.64 -3.95 -13.84
C SER A 359 19.02 -5.42 -14.04
N SER A 360 18.50 -6.08 -15.07
CA SER A 360 18.77 -7.49 -15.39
C SER A 360 18.29 -8.49 -14.32
N GLY A 361 17.30 -8.13 -13.53
CA GLY A 361 16.86 -8.91 -12.37
C GLY A 361 17.82 -8.83 -11.17
N GLN A 362 18.82 -7.97 -11.24
CA GLN A 362 19.85 -7.83 -10.23
C GLN A 362 19.58 -6.65 -9.29
N MET A 363 20.07 -6.76 -8.08
CA MET A 363 20.05 -5.69 -7.09
C MET A 363 21.47 -5.48 -6.51
N TRP A 364 21.65 -4.36 -5.84
CA TRP A 364 22.94 -4.02 -5.21
C TRP A 364 23.18 -4.93 -3.98
N GLY A 365 24.35 -5.52 -3.91
CA GLY A 365 24.84 -6.26 -2.74
C GLY A 365 25.55 -5.37 -1.72
N PRO A 366 25.90 -5.92 -0.56
CA PRO A 366 26.65 -5.20 0.49
C PRO A 366 28.02 -4.68 0.02
N ASP A 367 28.59 -5.29 -1.01
CA ASP A 367 29.87 -4.92 -1.63
C ASP A 367 29.72 -3.82 -2.70
N GLY A 368 28.52 -3.27 -2.87
CA GLY A 368 28.24 -2.25 -3.88
C GLY A 368 28.21 -2.76 -5.31
N LYS A 369 28.08 -4.08 -5.51
CA LYS A 369 27.99 -4.70 -6.84
C LYS A 369 26.61 -5.28 -7.09
N LEU A 370 26.23 -5.31 -8.37
CA LEU A 370 25.00 -5.99 -8.80
C LEU A 370 25.18 -7.51 -8.71
N LYS A 371 24.16 -8.19 -8.18
CA LYS A 371 24.11 -9.63 -8.02
C LYS A 371 22.70 -10.14 -8.29
N ASP A 372 22.59 -11.36 -8.81
CA ASP A 372 21.32 -12.05 -9.00
C ASP A 372 20.54 -12.14 -7.70
N THR A 373 19.22 -12.03 -7.79
CA THR A 373 18.38 -11.82 -6.63
C THR A 373 17.22 -12.80 -6.59
N LYS A 374 16.99 -13.39 -5.41
CA LYS A 374 15.74 -14.05 -5.08
C LYS A 374 14.77 -13.01 -4.51
N ALA A 375 13.73 -12.71 -5.28
CA ALA A 375 12.67 -11.78 -4.87
C ALA A 375 11.57 -12.56 -4.13
N ILE A 376 11.44 -12.33 -2.82
CA ILE A 376 10.34 -12.90 -2.02
C ILE A 376 9.10 -12.03 -2.19
N ILE A 377 8.05 -12.61 -2.76
CA ILE A 377 6.71 -12.04 -2.91
C ILE A 377 5.73 -13.07 -2.32
N PRO A 378 5.45 -13.05 -1.01
CA PRO A 378 4.75 -14.14 -0.34
C PRO A 378 3.37 -14.45 -0.93
N ASP A 379 2.54 -13.42 -1.19
CA ASP A 379 1.19 -13.57 -1.73
C ASP A 379 1.21 -13.77 -3.25
N ARG A 380 0.60 -14.86 -3.71
CA ARG A 380 0.49 -15.20 -5.14
C ARG A 380 -0.27 -14.17 -5.98
N CYS A 381 -1.09 -13.33 -5.37
CA CYS A 381 -1.78 -12.25 -6.10
C CYS A 381 -0.80 -11.33 -6.86
N TYR A 382 0.44 -11.21 -6.40
CA TYR A 382 1.44 -10.29 -6.97
C TYR A 382 2.63 -11.00 -7.62
N ALA A 383 2.87 -12.28 -7.33
CA ALA A 383 4.10 -12.95 -7.70
C ALA A 383 4.20 -13.31 -9.19
N GLY A 384 3.12 -13.83 -9.77
CA GLY A 384 3.12 -14.45 -11.10
C GLY A 384 3.58 -13.51 -12.22
N VAL A 385 3.06 -12.28 -12.26
CA VAL A 385 3.39 -11.31 -13.30
C VAL A 385 4.89 -10.98 -13.36
N TYR A 386 5.53 -10.89 -12.20
CA TYR A 386 6.97 -10.59 -12.14
C TYR A 386 7.81 -11.80 -12.52
N GLN A 387 7.42 -13.01 -12.09
CA GLN A 387 8.13 -14.22 -12.50
C GLN A 387 8.07 -14.42 -14.01
N GLU A 388 6.90 -14.26 -14.63
CA GLU A 388 6.74 -14.37 -16.07
C GLU A 388 7.49 -13.28 -16.84
N THR A 389 7.55 -12.07 -16.31
CA THR A 389 8.37 -10.99 -16.88
C THR A 389 9.86 -11.34 -16.83
N ILE A 390 10.34 -11.92 -15.73
CA ILE A 390 11.72 -12.40 -15.60
C ILE A 390 11.99 -13.52 -16.60
N ASN A 391 11.10 -14.50 -16.71
CA ASN A 391 11.21 -15.60 -17.67
C ASN A 391 11.31 -15.07 -19.11
N PHE A 392 10.43 -14.15 -19.48
CA PHE A 392 10.44 -13.50 -20.78
C PHE A 392 11.76 -12.78 -21.05
N CYS A 393 12.26 -11.98 -20.10
CA CYS A 393 13.52 -11.26 -20.28
C CYS A 393 14.73 -12.21 -20.34
N ARG A 394 14.71 -13.34 -19.64
CA ARG A 394 15.78 -14.37 -19.73
C ARG A 394 15.81 -15.01 -21.11
N GLU A 395 14.65 -15.25 -21.70
CA GLU A 395 14.53 -15.91 -23.01
C GLU A 395 14.80 -14.93 -24.17
N HIS A 396 14.23 -13.73 -24.12
CA HIS A 396 14.20 -12.79 -25.22
C HIS A 396 15.10 -11.56 -25.06
N GLY A 397 15.73 -11.39 -23.90
CA GLY A 397 16.52 -10.21 -23.56
C GLY A 397 15.68 -9.10 -22.92
N ALA A 398 16.35 -7.99 -22.59
CA ALA A 398 15.69 -6.84 -22.00
C ALA A 398 14.71 -6.18 -22.96
N PHE A 399 13.62 -5.59 -22.42
CA PHE A 399 12.75 -4.71 -23.20
C PHE A 399 13.53 -3.52 -23.76
N ASP A 400 13.34 -3.18 -25.02
CA ASP A 400 13.97 -2.01 -25.64
C ASP A 400 13.02 -0.80 -25.57
N PRO A 401 13.36 0.26 -24.81
CA PRO A 401 12.52 1.46 -24.69
C PRO A 401 12.26 2.17 -26.02
N ARG A 402 13.08 1.95 -27.05
CA ARG A 402 12.91 2.55 -28.38
C ARG A 402 11.81 1.86 -29.17
N THR A 403 11.60 0.56 -28.95
CA THR A 403 10.67 -0.27 -29.70
C THR A 403 9.44 -0.71 -28.91
N MET A 404 9.49 -0.61 -27.56
CA MET A 404 8.35 -0.94 -26.71
C MET A 404 7.11 -0.17 -27.13
N GLY A 405 5.99 -0.90 -27.23
CA GLY A 405 4.66 -0.34 -27.44
C GLY A 405 4.18 0.45 -26.22
N SER A 406 3.00 1.04 -26.34
CA SER A 406 2.23 1.54 -25.21
C SER A 406 0.91 0.79 -25.16
N VAL A 407 0.62 0.21 -24.00
CA VAL A 407 -0.70 -0.37 -23.73
C VAL A 407 -1.47 0.63 -22.88
N PRO A 408 -2.56 1.22 -23.40
CA PRO A 408 -3.46 2.00 -22.57
C PRO A 408 -4.00 1.12 -21.44
N ASN A 409 -4.11 1.70 -20.24
CA ASN A 409 -4.55 0.98 -19.07
C ASN A 409 -5.79 1.66 -18.49
N VAL A 410 -6.86 0.91 -18.31
CA VAL A 410 -8.07 1.36 -17.61
C VAL A 410 -8.11 0.66 -16.25
N GLY A 411 -7.79 1.40 -15.20
CA GLY A 411 -7.78 0.88 -13.84
C GLY A 411 -9.15 1.00 -13.16
N LEU A 412 -9.61 -0.07 -12.52
CA LEU A 412 -10.81 -0.07 -11.66
C LEU A 412 -10.47 0.60 -10.33
N MET A 413 -10.67 1.92 -10.25
CA MET A 413 -10.20 2.71 -9.10
C MET A 413 -11.19 3.80 -8.65
N ALA A 414 -12.34 3.97 -9.34
CA ALA A 414 -13.29 5.02 -9.04
C ALA A 414 -14.05 4.74 -7.74
N GLN A 415 -14.34 5.79 -6.97
CA GLN A 415 -15.28 5.77 -5.84
C GLN A 415 -15.07 4.60 -4.87
N LYS A 416 -13.83 4.26 -4.56
CA LYS A 416 -13.49 3.07 -3.76
C LYS A 416 -14.03 1.77 -4.39
N ALA A 417 -13.90 1.64 -5.71
CA ALA A 417 -14.28 0.43 -6.42
C ALA A 417 -13.63 -0.81 -5.80
N GLU A 418 -12.34 -0.70 -5.54
CA GLU A 418 -11.64 -1.59 -4.60
C GLU A 418 -11.31 -0.81 -3.32
N GLU A 419 -11.40 -1.45 -2.18
CA GLU A 419 -10.99 -0.85 -0.91
C GLU A 419 -9.47 -0.73 -0.85
N TYR A 420 -8.96 0.46 -1.02
CA TYR A 420 -7.54 0.74 -0.84
C TYR A 420 -7.12 0.54 0.62
N GLY A 421 -6.39 -0.55 0.86
CA GLY A 421 -5.68 -0.75 2.09
C GLY A 421 -6.43 -1.45 3.20
N SER A 422 -7.75 -1.56 3.17
CA SER A 422 -8.55 -2.25 4.20
C SER A 422 -8.11 -1.94 5.64
N HIS A 423 -7.64 -0.72 5.93
CA HIS A 423 -7.01 -0.35 7.20
C HIS A 423 -7.89 -0.64 8.41
N ASP A 424 -9.17 -0.42 8.26
CA ASP A 424 -10.19 -0.63 9.27
C ASP A 424 -10.81 -2.03 9.25
N LYS A 425 -10.34 -2.89 8.33
CA LYS A 425 -10.82 -4.26 8.12
C LYS A 425 -9.66 -5.27 7.97
N THR A 426 -8.50 -4.92 8.52
CA THR A 426 -7.33 -5.81 8.62
C THR A 426 -7.02 -6.05 10.09
N PHE A 427 -6.89 -7.31 10.48
CA PHE A 427 -6.70 -7.73 11.87
C PHE A 427 -5.61 -8.78 11.98
N GLU A 428 -4.70 -8.60 12.94
CA GLU A 428 -3.85 -9.67 13.44
C GLU A 428 -4.62 -10.43 14.52
N ILE A 429 -4.85 -11.71 14.32
CA ILE A 429 -5.73 -12.54 15.13
C ILE A 429 -5.10 -12.85 16.49
N LYS A 430 -5.87 -12.66 17.56
CA LYS A 430 -5.38 -12.79 18.92
C LYS A 430 -5.46 -14.21 19.49
N ALA A 431 -6.36 -15.04 18.96
CA ALA A 431 -6.57 -16.43 19.40
C ALA A 431 -7.06 -17.30 18.23
N ALA A 432 -6.84 -18.60 18.30
CA ALA A 432 -7.40 -19.55 17.35
C ALA A 432 -8.94 -19.54 17.37
N GLY A 433 -9.55 -19.76 16.20
CA GLY A 433 -11.00 -19.76 16.05
C GLY A 433 -11.45 -19.57 14.62
N GLN A 434 -12.54 -18.83 14.43
CA GLN A 434 -13.10 -18.47 13.14
C GLN A 434 -13.33 -16.97 13.04
N VAL A 435 -12.90 -16.34 11.96
CA VAL A 435 -13.34 -14.98 11.61
C VAL A 435 -14.44 -15.10 10.58
N ARG A 436 -15.54 -14.40 10.82
CA ARG A 436 -16.70 -14.42 9.94
C ARG A 436 -17.26 -13.03 9.67
N VAL A 437 -17.79 -12.86 8.47
CA VAL A 437 -18.55 -11.68 8.06
C VAL A 437 -20.02 -12.05 8.12
N VAL A 438 -20.79 -11.32 8.91
CA VAL A 438 -22.19 -11.63 9.22
C VAL A 438 -23.07 -10.45 8.83
N ASP A 439 -24.18 -10.71 8.16
CA ASP A 439 -25.18 -9.68 7.83
C ASP A 439 -26.05 -9.28 9.03
N ALA A 440 -26.94 -8.32 8.84
CA ALA A 440 -27.85 -7.85 9.89
C ALA A 440 -28.86 -8.92 10.35
N ALA A 441 -29.14 -9.93 9.53
CA ALA A 441 -30.03 -11.05 9.87
C ALA A 441 -29.29 -12.18 10.62
N GLY A 442 -27.97 -12.08 10.77
CA GLY A 442 -27.16 -13.12 11.40
C GLY A 442 -26.66 -14.18 10.42
N THR A 443 -26.85 -14.00 9.11
CA THR A 443 -26.33 -14.93 8.10
C THR A 443 -24.83 -14.76 7.93
N VAL A 444 -24.08 -15.86 7.98
CA VAL A 444 -22.65 -15.87 7.72
C VAL A 444 -22.42 -15.84 6.21
N LEU A 445 -21.88 -14.74 5.72
CA LEU A 445 -21.56 -14.53 4.29
C LEU A 445 -20.20 -15.12 3.92
N ILE A 446 -19.18 -14.89 4.75
CA ILE A 446 -17.82 -15.39 4.57
C ILE A 446 -17.27 -15.83 5.93
N GLN A 447 -16.52 -16.93 5.96
CA GLN A 447 -15.80 -17.34 7.17
C GLN A 447 -14.46 -18.01 6.84
N HIS A 448 -13.48 -17.87 7.74
CA HIS A 448 -12.18 -18.53 7.71
C HIS A 448 -11.85 -19.10 9.09
N ASN A 449 -11.26 -20.29 9.11
CA ASN A 449 -10.54 -20.76 10.29
C ASN A 449 -9.22 -20.01 10.39
N VAL A 450 -8.84 -19.61 11.57
CA VAL A 450 -7.65 -18.80 11.83
C VAL A 450 -6.95 -19.27 13.10
N GLU A 451 -5.63 -19.09 13.12
CA GLU A 451 -4.78 -19.33 14.27
C GLU A 451 -4.29 -18.01 14.87
N GLN A 452 -3.71 -18.07 16.07
CA GLN A 452 -3.14 -16.88 16.71
C GLN A 452 -2.00 -16.29 15.86
N GLY A 453 -2.12 -15.02 15.53
CA GLY A 453 -1.16 -14.24 14.74
C GLY A 453 -1.38 -14.34 13.25
N ASP A 454 -2.39 -15.07 12.77
CA ASP A 454 -2.82 -14.99 11.38
C ASP A 454 -3.27 -13.58 11.04
N ILE A 455 -3.11 -13.18 9.77
CA ILE A 455 -3.52 -11.87 9.30
C ILE A 455 -4.79 -12.06 8.48
N TRP A 456 -5.89 -11.49 8.95
CA TRP A 456 -7.18 -11.54 8.25
C TRP A 456 -7.57 -10.15 7.75
N ARG A 457 -8.11 -10.09 6.52
CA ARG A 457 -8.58 -8.82 5.92
C ARG A 457 -9.83 -9.01 5.09
N MET A 458 -10.63 -7.93 4.95
CA MET A 458 -11.78 -7.84 4.07
C MET A 458 -11.65 -6.62 3.16
N CYS A 459 -12.06 -6.76 1.90
CA CYS A 459 -12.12 -5.69 0.91
C CYS A 459 -13.54 -5.55 0.34
N GLN A 460 -13.79 -4.43 -0.33
CA GLN A 460 -15.07 -4.10 -0.96
C GLN A 460 -14.83 -3.57 -2.37
N ALA A 461 -15.64 -4.00 -3.34
CA ALA A 461 -15.64 -3.47 -4.69
C ALA A 461 -17.06 -3.10 -5.11
N LYS A 462 -17.30 -1.80 -5.33
CA LYS A 462 -18.62 -1.25 -5.62
C LYS A 462 -19.04 -1.50 -7.05
N ASP A 463 -20.33 -1.72 -7.27
CA ASP A 463 -20.87 -2.10 -8.56
C ASP A 463 -20.85 -0.97 -9.61
N ALA A 464 -21.28 0.24 -9.24
CA ALA A 464 -21.31 1.37 -10.16
C ALA A 464 -19.93 1.68 -10.80
N PRO A 465 -18.81 1.72 -10.05
CA PRO A 465 -17.48 1.83 -10.64
C PRO A 465 -17.10 0.67 -11.55
N ILE A 466 -17.58 -0.55 -11.30
CA ILE A 466 -17.34 -1.70 -12.19
C ILE A 466 -18.06 -1.50 -13.52
N GLN A 467 -19.32 -1.05 -13.50
CA GLN A 467 -20.06 -0.71 -14.72
C GLN A 467 -19.36 0.38 -15.53
N ASP A 468 -18.90 1.45 -14.89
CA ASP A 468 -18.12 2.51 -15.54
C ASP A 468 -16.80 1.98 -16.13
N TRP A 469 -16.12 1.11 -15.40
CA TRP A 469 -14.88 0.47 -15.85
C TRP A 469 -15.08 -0.34 -17.14
N VAL A 470 -16.14 -1.15 -17.19
CA VAL A 470 -16.49 -1.93 -18.41
C VAL A 470 -16.85 -1.00 -19.57
N LYS A 471 -17.71 0.01 -19.32
CA LYS A 471 -18.08 1.02 -20.32
C LYS A 471 -16.85 1.73 -20.88
N LEU A 472 -15.91 2.12 -20.04
CA LEU A 472 -14.69 2.81 -20.44
C LEU A 472 -13.79 1.88 -21.27
N ALA A 473 -13.65 0.61 -20.89
CA ALA A 473 -12.89 -0.40 -21.64
C ALA A 473 -13.49 -0.61 -23.05
N VAL A 474 -14.81 -0.77 -23.17
CA VAL A 474 -15.51 -0.92 -24.44
C VAL A 474 -15.34 0.32 -25.32
N ASN A 475 -15.47 1.51 -24.75
CA ASN A 475 -15.25 2.76 -25.48
C ASN A 475 -13.80 2.85 -25.99
N ARG A 476 -12.83 2.45 -25.17
CA ARG A 476 -11.41 2.42 -25.59
C ARG A 476 -11.18 1.45 -26.75
N ALA A 477 -11.75 0.24 -26.69
CA ALA A 477 -11.65 -0.74 -27.76
C ALA A 477 -12.21 -0.19 -29.08
N ARG A 478 -13.39 0.44 -29.04
CA ARG A 478 -14.02 1.05 -30.22
C ARG A 478 -13.19 2.18 -30.83
N LEU A 479 -12.65 3.08 -29.98
CA LEU A 479 -11.85 4.23 -30.43
C LEU A 479 -10.47 3.82 -30.96
N SER A 480 -9.82 2.87 -30.31
CA SER A 480 -8.49 2.41 -30.71
C SER A 480 -8.50 1.36 -31.81
N LYS A 481 -9.65 0.71 -32.04
CA LYS A 481 -9.81 -0.46 -32.93
C LYS A 481 -8.89 -1.62 -32.53
N THR A 482 -8.59 -1.74 -31.23
CA THR A 482 -7.79 -2.80 -30.64
C THR A 482 -8.61 -3.56 -29.59
N PRO A 483 -8.33 -4.84 -29.33
CA PRO A 483 -9.00 -5.58 -28.26
C PRO A 483 -8.82 -4.90 -26.90
N ALA A 484 -9.87 -4.91 -26.07
CA ALA A 484 -9.75 -4.67 -24.63
C ALA A 484 -9.61 -6.02 -23.92
N VAL A 485 -8.61 -6.13 -23.08
CA VAL A 485 -8.35 -7.35 -22.29
C VAL A 485 -8.60 -7.03 -20.83
N PHE A 486 -9.57 -7.71 -20.23
CA PHE A 486 -9.77 -7.71 -18.80
C PHE A 486 -8.80 -8.71 -18.19
N TRP A 487 -7.82 -8.22 -17.45
CA TRP A 487 -6.80 -9.05 -16.82
C TRP A 487 -7.31 -9.61 -15.50
N LEU A 488 -8.10 -10.67 -15.58
CA LEU A 488 -8.76 -11.33 -14.47
C LEU A 488 -8.42 -12.81 -14.43
N ASP A 489 -8.22 -13.36 -13.24
CA ASP A 489 -7.97 -14.78 -13.00
C ASP A 489 -9.24 -15.47 -12.50
N LYS A 490 -9.83 -16.33 -13.31
CA LYS A 490 -11.03 -17.09 -12.95
C LYS A 490 -10.88 -17.98 -11.72
N ASN A 491 -9.63 -18.29 -11.32
CA ASN A 491 -9.34 -19.11 -10.15
C ASN A 491 -9.22 -18.28 -8.86
N ARG A 492 -9.16 -16.95 -8.97
CA ARG A 492 -9.20 -16.04 -7.85
C ARG A 492 -10.66 -15.68 -7.53
N ALA A 493 -11.08 -15.84 -6.26
CA ALA A 493 -12.48 -15.69 -5.88
C ALA A 493 -13.05 -14.29 -6.21
N HIS A 494 -12.31 -13.23 -5.93
CA HIS A 494 -12.71 -11.85 -6.29
C HIS A 494 -12.85 -11.67 -7.81
N ASP A 495 -11.86 -12.11 -8.57
CA ASP A 495 -11.85 -11.95 -10.02
C ASP A 495 -12.98 -12.76 -10.69
N ALA A 496 -13.34 -13.93 -10.14
CA ALA A 496 -14.48 -14.70 -10.60
C ALA A 496 -15.81 -13.92 -10.51
N GLN A 497 -16.00 -13.13 -9.42
CA GLN A 497 -17.17 -12.25 -9.30
C GLN A 497 -17.10 -11.08 -10.29
N LEU A 498 -15.91 -10.52 -10.55
CA LEU A 498 -15.71 -9.48 -11.56
C LEU A 498 -16.00 -10.01 -12.98
N ILE A 499 -15.58 -11.22 -13.32
CA ILE A 499 -15.83 -11.83 -14.63
C ILE A 499 -17.33 -11.89 -14.92
N VAL A 500 -18.14 -12.37 -13.97
CA VAL A 500 -19.61 -12.41 -14.10
C VAL A 500 -20.18 -11.02 -14.39
N LYS A 501 -19.65 -9.98 -13.74
CA LYS A 501 -20.11 -8.59 -13.96
C LYS A 501 -19.65 -8.04 -15.32
N VAL A 502 -18.40 -8.30 -15.70
CA VAL A 502 -17.85 -7.87 -16.99
C VAL A 502 -18.61 -8.49 -18.16
N GLU A 503 -18.98 -9.78 -18.04
CA GLU A 503 -19.77 -10.47 -19.06
C GLU A 503 -21.22 -9.95 -19.13
N ARG A 504 -21.74 -9.45 -18.03
CA ARG A 504 -23.10 -8.90 -17.95
C ARG A 504 -23.19 -7.49 -18.51
N TYR A 505 -22.22 -6.62 -18.24
CA TYR A 505 -22.24 -5.18 -18.56
C TYR A 505 -21.65 -4.88 -19.95
#